data_5feedeaf5fc6895bbc94c4f7fcc7e7de
#
_entry.id   5feedeaf5fc6895bbc94c4f7fcc7e7de
#
_cell.length_a   1.000
_cell.length_b   1.000
_cell.length_c   1.000
_cell.angle_alpha   90.00
_cell.angle_beta   90.00
_cell.angle_gamma   90.00
#
_symmetry.space_group_name_H-M   'P 1'
#
loop_
_entity.id
_entity.type
_entity.pdbx_description
1 polymer ?
#
loop_
_entity_poly.entity_id
_entity_poly.type
_entity_poly.pdbx_seq_one_letter_code
_entity_poly.pdbx_strand_id
1 'polypeptide(L)'
;MTTYSLVYIPGEKYHQPTPGNLLFELITVSNLEDAEKLLAAEYYTAYAKKCERNIKNIENPSFVREQYQDELNTMTKQFLEETPKEFLRLNEFKVIETDQN
;
A
#
# COMPACT_ATOMS: atom_id res chain seq x y z
N MET A 1 -9.36 19.79 11.01
CA MET A 1 -8.97 18.57 10.30
C MET A 1 -7.52 18.65 9.89
N THR A 2 -6.87 17.53 9.79
CA THR A 2 -5.44 17.45 9.48
C THR A 2 -5.24 16.69 8.18
N THR A 3 -4.25 17.11 7.40
CA THR A 3 -3.92 16.48 6.15
C THR A 3 -2.78 15.49 6.34
N TYR A 4 -2.93 14.30 5.77
CA TYR A 4 -1.97 13.21 5.88
C TYR A 4 -1.58 12.68 4.50
N SER A 5 -0.40 12.10 4.44
CA SER A 5 0.11 11.49 3.22
C SER A 5 0.73 10.14 3.55
N LEU A 6 0.72 9.26 2.57
CA LEU A 6 1.37 7.96 2.67
C LEU A 6 2.75 8.04 2.04
N VAL A 7 3.77 7.62 2.77
CA VAL A 7 5.15 7.65 2.32
C VAL A 7 5.72 6.23 2.35
N TYR A 8 6.39 5.86 1.28
CA TYR A 8 7.09 4.58 1.20
C TYR A 8 8.46 4.71 1.85
N ILE A 9 8.70 3.89 2.88
CA ILE A 9 9.97 3.88 3.60
C ILE A 9 10.54 2.47 3.45
N PRO A 10 11.42 2.26 2.46
CA PRO A 10 12.02 0.94 2.25
C PRO A 10 12.92 0.57 3.43
N GLY A 11 13.04 -0.73 3.67
CA GLY A 11 13.93 -1.25 4.69
C GLY A 11 15.38 -0.85 4.45
N GLU A 12 16.23 -1.16 5.43
CA GLU A 12 17.65 -0.73 5.41
C GLU A 12 18.42 -1.16 4.17
N LYS A 13 17.92 -2.13 3.43
CA LYS A 13 18.58 -2.60 2.22
C LYS A 13 18.45 -1.63 1.05
N TYR A 14 17.51 -0.71 1.12
CA TYR A 14 17.22 0.21 0.04
C TYR A 14 17.40 1.62 0.57
N HIS A 15 18.55 2.19 0.28
CA HIS A 15 18.92 3.47 0.87
C HIS A 15 18.25 4.69 0.25
N GLN A 16 17.55 4.52 -0.83
CA GLN A 16 16.91 5.65 -1.48
C GLN A 16 15.48 5.29 -1.89
N PRO A 17 14.50 6.06 -1.43
CA PRO A 17 13.15 5.91 -1.96
C PRO A 17 13.18 6.27 -3.44
N THR A 18 12.71 5.37 -4.27
CA THR A 18 12.53 5.66 -5.67
C THR A 18 11.36 6.65 -5.78
N PRO A 19 11.52 7.73 -6.54
CA PRO A 19 10.45 8.73 -6.65
C PRO A 19 9.08 8.16 -7.01
N GLY A 20 9.04 7.10 -7.81
CA GLY A 20 7.78 6.45 -8.17
C GLY A 20 7.13 5.66 -7.05
N ASN A 21 7.80 5.51 -5.90
CA ASN A 21 7.26 4.74 -4.76
C ASN A 21 6.49 5.61 -3.78
N LEU A 22 6.45 6.90 -4.01
CA LEU A 22 5.69 7.79 -3.18
C LEU A 22 4.23 7.76 -3.60
N LEU A 23 3.36 7.53 -2.64
CA LEU A 23 1.93 7.64 -2.88
C LEU A 23 1.52 9.03 -2.43
N PHE A 24 1.01 9.80 -3.37
CA PHE A 24 0.80 11.23 -3.16
C PHE A 24 -0.62 11.60 -2.85
N GLU A 25 -1.45 10.63 -2.53
CA GLU A 25 -2.80 10.98 -2.14
C GLU A 25 -2.78 11.67 -0.78
N LEU A 26 -3.27 12.88 -0.82
CA LEU A 26 -3.46 13.66 0.39
C LEU A 26 -4.88 13.44 0.86
N ILE A 27 -5.04 13.08 2.12
CA ILE A 27 -6.36 12.97 2.70
C ILE A 27 -6.46 13.89 3.90
N THR A 28 -7.62 14.46 4.09
CA THR A 28 -7.89 15.35 5.23
C THR A 28 -8.94 14.69 6.10
N VAL A 29 -8.53 14.33 7.31
CA VAL A 29 -9.38 13.63 8.27
C VAL A 29 -9.12 14.16 9.67
N SER A 30 -9.89 13.68 10.63
CA SER A 30 -9.84 14.20 12.00
C SER A 30 -8.61 13.76 12.78
N ASN A 31 -8.08 12.57 12.49
CA ASN A 31 -6.97 12.02 13.27
C ASN A 31 -6.15 11.02 12.46
N LEU A 32 -5.00 10.64 13.02
CA LEU A 32 -4.07 9.72 12.37
C LEU A 32 -4.68 8.33 12.16
N GLU A 33 -5.45 7.83 13.09
CA GLU A 33 -6.04 6.50 12.98
C GLU A 33 -6.97 6.40 11.76
N ASP A 34 -7.79 7.41 11.54
CA ASP A 34 -8.66 7.48 10.37
C ASP A 34 -7.84 7.56 9.09
N ALA A 35 -6.74 8.32 9.11
CA ALA A 35 -5.85 8.43 7.97
C ALA A 35 -5.23 7.07 7.62
N GLU A 36 -4.73 6.36 8.62
CA GLU A 36 -4.14 5.04 8.42
C GLU A 36 -5.15 4.07 7.82
N LYS A 37 -6.37 4.08 8.33
CA LYS A 37 -7.43 3.20 7.85
C LYS A 37 -7.77 3.45 6.38
N LEU A 38 -7.96 4.71 6.01
CA LEU A 38 -8.30 5.06 4.63
C LEU A 38 -7.15 4.79 3.67
N LEU A 39 -5.94 5.16 4.04
CA LEU A 39 -4.77 4.96 3.18
C LEU A 39 -4.42 3.49 3.02
N ALA A 40 -4.58 2.69 4.08
CA ALA A 40 -4.39 1.25 3.99
C ALA A 40 -5.39 0.63 3.00
N ALA A 41 -6.65 1.04 3.06
CA ALA A 41 -7.67 0.54 2.16
C ALA A 41 -7.38 0.93 0.71
N GLU A 42 -6.94 2.15 0.46
CA GLU A 42 -6.58 2.61 -0.88
C GLU A 42 -5.39 1.85 -1.44
N TYR A 43 -4.35 1.67 -0.64
CA TYR A 43 -3.18 0.92 -1.05
C TYR A 43 -3.55 -0.53 -1.39
N TYR A 44 -4.30 -1.18 -0.51
CA TYR A 44 -4.74 -2.56 -0.75
C TYR A 44 -5.55 -2.67 -2.04
N THR A 45 -6.51 -1.76 -2.24
CA THR A 45 -7.36 -1.78 -3.43
C THR A 45 -6.54 -1.61 -4.70
N ALA A 46 -5.59 -0.68 -4.72
CA ALA A 46 -4.73 -0.46 -5.89
C ALA A 46 -3.85 -1.67 -6.18
N TYR A 47 -3.29 -2.27 -5.15
CA TYR A 47 -2.44 -3.46 -5.29
C TYR A 47 -3.24 -4.65 -5.79
N ALA A 48 -4.43 -4.86 -5.23
CA ALA A 48 -5.30 -5.95 -5.65
C ALA A 48 -5.69 -5.83 -7.12
N LYS A 49 -6.04 -4.62 -7.57
CA LYS A 49 -6.36 -4.38 -8.97
C LYS A 49 -5.19 -4.68 -9.90
N LYS A 50 -3.98 -4.31 -9.48
CA LYS A 50 -2.77 -4.59 -10.24
C LYS A 50 -2.55 -6.09 -10.40
N CYS A 51 -2.66 -6.84 -9.30
CA CYS A 51 -2.51 -8.30 -9.34
C CYS A 51 -3.57 -8.94 -10.20
N GLU A 52 -4.82 -8.52 -10.09
CA GLU A 52 -5.91 -9.06 -10.90
C GLU A 52 -5.68 -8.84 -12.40
N ARG A 53 -5.21 -7.65 -12.79
CA ARG A 53 -4.89 -7.37 -14.18
C ARG A 53 -3.78 -8.29 -14.69
N ASN A 54 -2.75 -8.49 -13.88
CA ASN A 54 -1.64 -9.36 -14.27
C ASN A 54 -2.06 -10.82 -14.36
N ILE A 55 -2.94 -11.27 -13.48
CA ILE A 55 -3.48 -12.62 -13.51
C ILE A 55 -4.29 -12.87 -14.80
N LYS A 56 -5.05 -11.86 -15.22
CA LYS A 56 -5.90 -11.95 -16.42
C LYS A 56 -5.12 -11.80 -17.72
N ASN A 57 -3.87 -11.36 -17.67
CA ASN A 57 -3.08 -11.19 -18.88
C ASN A 57 -2.69 -12.56 -19.42
N ILE A 58 -3.26 -12.94 -20.56
CA ILE A 58 -3.07 -14.25 -21.18
C ILE A 58 -1.64 -14.48 -21.66
N GLU A 59 -0.87 -13.42 -21.85
CA GLU A 59 0.53 -13.52 -22.27
C GLU A 59 1.45 -13.94 -21.13
N ASN A 60 1.01 -13.79 -19.89
CA ASN A 60 1.82 -14.19 -18.74
C ASN A 60 1.90 -15.70 -18.63
N PRO A 61 3.11 -16.27 -18.43
CA PRO A 61 3.24 -17.71 -18.14
C PRO A 61 2.48 -18.11 -16.87
N SER A 62 2.09 -19.38 -16.80
CA SER A 62 1.32 -19.89 -15.67
C SER A 62 1.99 -19.63 -14.32
N PHE A 63 3.32 -19.83 -14.24
CA PHE A 63 4.02 -19.62 -12.97
C PHE A 63 3.99 -18.15 -12.52
N VAL A 64 3.98 -17.21 -13.47
CA VAL A 64 3.87 -15.79 -13.15
C VAL A 64 2.48 -15.49 -12.61
N ARG A 65 1.45 -16.09 -13.21
CA ARG A 65 0.08 -15.92 -12.70
C ARG A 65 -0.07 -16.46 -11.30
N GLU A 66 0.49 -17.64 -11.02
CA GLU A 66 0.48 -18.20 -9.68
C GLU A 66 1.19 -17.30 -8.68
N GLN A 67 2.30 -16.71 -9.08
CA GLN A 67 3.04 -15.78 -8.24
C GLN A 67 2.20 -14.56 -7.86
N TYR A 68 1.51 -13.97 -8.83
CA TYR A 68 0.61 -12.84 -8.56
C TYR A 68 -0.56 -13.24 -7.68
N GLN A 69 -1.09 -14.45 -7.88
CA GLN A 69 -2.17 -14.95 -7.05
C GLN A 69 -1.71 -15.14 -5.59
N ASP A 70 -0.50 -15.66 -5.40
CA ASP A 70 0.08 -15.84 -4.07
C ASP A 70 0.31 -14.48 -3.39
N GLU A 71 0.82 -13.51 -4.14
CA GLU A 71 0.99 -12.15 -3.62
C GLU A 71 -0.33 -11.54 -3.19
N LEU A 72 -1.35 -11.68 -4.02
CA LEU A 72 -2.68 -11.17 -3.70
C LEU A 72 -3.25 -11.85 -2.45
N ASN A 73 -3.10 -13.16 -2.35
CA ASN A 73 -3.59 -13.91 -1.19
C ASN A 73 -2.89 -13.45 0.09
N THR A 74 -1.58 -13.26 0.04
CA THR A 74 -0.79 -12.80 1.18
C THR A 74 -1.20 -11.40 1.60
N MET A 75 -1.35 -10.50 0.62
CA MET A 75 -1.75 -9.13 0.88
C MET A 75 -3.15 -9.06 1.49
N THR A 76 -4.07 -9.85 0.96
CA THR A 76 -5.45 -9.91 1.47
C THR A 76 -5.47 -10.39 2.91
N LYS A 77 -4.71 -11.43 3.21
CA LYS A 77 -4.61 -11.94 4.57
C LYS A 77 -4.09 -10.88 5.54
N GLN A 78 -3.02 -10.20 5.16
CA GLN A 78 -2.47 -9.11 5.98
C GLN A 78 -3.50 -8.01 6.21
N PHE A 79 -4.18 -7.60 5.16
CA PHE A 79 -5.18 -6.53 5.25
C PHE A 79 -6.33 -6.88 6.19
N LEU A 80 -6.76 -8.15 6.18
CA LEU A 80 -7.87 -8.60 7.01
C LEU A 80 -7.47 -8.88 8.46
N GLU A 81 -6.24 -9.33 8.70
CA GLU A 81 -5.80 -9.75 10.03
C GLU A 81 -5.09 -8.66 10.83
N GLU A 82 -4.43 -7.74 10.15
CA GLU A 82 -3.62 -6.73 10.83
C GLU A 82 -4.38 -5.42 11.01
N THR A 83 -3.93 -4.60 11.96
CA THR A 83 -4.44 -3.23 12.06
C THR A 83 -3.99 -2.44 10.84
N PRO A 84 -4.70 -1.35 10.47
CA PRO A 84 -4.27 -0.52 9.34
C PRO A 84 -2.83 -0.04 9.46
N LYS A 85 -2.41 0.39 10.65
CA LYS A 85 -1.05 0.84 10.91
C LYS A 85 -0.04 -0.28 10.65
N GLU A 86 -0.31 -1.48 11.18
CA GLU A 86 0.59 -2.62 11.04
C GLU A 86 0.63 -3.12 9.60
N PHE A 87 -0.52 -3.15 8.92
CA PHE A 87 -0.58 -3.50 7.52
C PHE A 87 0.32 -2.57 6.69
N LEU A 88 0.24 -1.27 6.93
CA LEU A 88 1.08 -0.31 6.22
C LEU A 88 2.56 -0.52 6.55
N ARG A 89 2.88 -0.74 7.83
CA ARG A 89 4.27 -0.99 8.25
C ARG A 89 4.86 -2.22 7.57
N LEU A 90 4.09 -3.31 7.48
CA LEU A 90 4.53 -4.54 6.84
C LEU A 90 4.82 -4.34 5.36
N ASN A 91 4.19 -3.36 4.73
CA ASN A 91 4.41 -3.02 3.34
C ASN A 91 5.34 -1.83 3.16
N GLU A 92 6.08 -1.47 4.22
CA GLU A 92 7.09 -0.42 4.24
C GLU A 92 6.52 0.98 4.01
N PHE A 93 5.30 1.20 4.46
CA PHE A 93 4.66 2.50 4.40
C PHE A 93 4.49 3.12 5.78
N LYS A 94 4.49 4.42 5.79
CA LYS A 94 4.19 5.22 6.97
C LYS A 94 3.28 6.36 6.59
N VAL A 95 2.33 6.66 7.47
CA VAL A 95 1.47 7.84 7.31
C VAL A 95 2.10 9.00 8.06
N ILE A 96 2.26 10.10 7.37
CA ILE A 96 2.80 11.31 7.97
C ILE A 96 1.81 12.46 7.87
N GLU A 97 1.85 13.32 8.87
CA GLU A 97 1.09 14.56 8.85
C GLU A 97 1.78 15.53 7.91
N THR A 98 1.00 16.10 7.01
CA THR A 98 1.50 17.04 6.02
C THR A 98 1.04 18.43 6.38
N ASP A 99 1.99 19.31 6.62
CA ASP A 99 1.69 20.71 6.87
C ASP A 99 1.52 21.41 5.54
N GLN A 100 0.34 21.98 5.34
CA GLN A 100 0.00 22.60 4.07
C GLN A 100 -0.05 24.11 4.11
N ASN A 101 0.55 24.70 5.07
CA ASN A 101 0.60 26.16 5.12
C ASN A 101 1.50 26.76 4.07
#